data_66710ae3bcaac4e0820a459e95cca081
#
_entry.id   66710ae3bcaac4e0820a459e95cca081
#
_cell.length_a   1.000
_cell.length_b   1.000
_cell.length_c   1.000
_cell.angle_alpha   90.00
_cell.angle_beta   90.00
_cell.angle_gamma   90.00
#
_symmetry.space_group_name_H-M   'P 1'
#
loop_
_entity.id
_entity.type
_entity.pdbx_description
1 polymer ?
#
loop_
_entity_poly.entity_id
_entity_poly.type
_entity_poly.pdbx_seq_one_letter_code
_entity_poly.pdbx_strand_id
1 'polypeptide(L)'
;NLGVFAENRTWLLKNRLNIGQGIYINQSSDFGMQYLPSIDANYKFSETVSVFGNVGTSFRIPSFTDLYYQGPINEGNPDLDPEKAISYELGAKWNSSEHQLQTSVFLQEAEGLIDWVRASDLDTWQPRNYENTTTSGIEVNYKWTNSNNNSMPFKWSQVSLGYTYLDIALNQNNDLLSRYALSHLNHQLTARVTASVFEKLSLSVVGRYFDRINYKSYLLLESRIAYKLGKNEIYLDGNNLLNTEYIEAAQAPMPGRWLRLGANIVLK
;
A
#
# COMPACT_ATOMS: atom_id res chain seq x y z
N ASN A 1 -11.99 23.20 -4.72
CA ASN A 1 -11.33 22.80 -3.46
C ASN A 1 -10.18 23.75 -3.12
N LEU A 2 -10.09 24.21 -1.88
CA LEU A 2 -8.99 24.97 -1.32
C LEU A 2 -8.50 24.28 -0.05
N GLY A 3 -7.19 23.98 0.05
CA GLY A 3 -6.61 23.32 1.20
C GLY A 3 -5.50 24.16 1.82
N VAL A 4 -5.45 24.19 3.15
CA VAL A 4 -4.35 24.84 3.92
C VAL A 4 -3.85 23.81 4.94
N PHE A 5 -2.52 23.70 5.05
CA PHE A 5 -1.86 22.82 6.00
C PHE A 5 -0.93 23.64 6.91
N ALA A 6 -0.94 23.31 8.19
CA ALA A 6 0.00 23.83 9.17
C ALA A 6 0.57 22.67 10.01
N GLU A 7 1.88 22.69 10.23
CA GLU A 7 2.59 21.69 11.04
C GLU A 7 3.58 22.39 11.99
N ASN A 8 3.65 21.88 13.21
CA ASN A 8 4.69 22.20 14.18
C ASN A 8 5.47 20.94 14.54
N ARG A 9 6.81 21.03 14.58
CA ARG A 9 7.70 19.96 15.04
C ARG A 9 8.52 20.40 16.23
N THR A 10 8.47 19.59 17.28
CA THR A 10 9.16 19.86 18.54
C THR A 10 10.15 18.72 18.82
N TRP A 11 11.41 19.09 19.12
CA TRP A 11 12.48 18.17 19.49
C TRP A 11 12.77 18.31 20.99
N LEU A 12 12.67 17.21 21.71
CA LEU A 12 12.85 17.13 23.15
C LEU A 12 13.93 16.09 23.51
N LEU A 13 14.32 16.05 24.78
CA LEU A 13 15.23 15.05 25.32
C LEU A 13 16.56 14.94 24.52
N LYS A 14 17.19 16.07 24.21
CA LYS A 14 18.40 16.15 23.39
C LYS A 14 18.22 15.52 22.00
N ASN A 15 17.10 15.84 21.34
CA ASN A 15 16.69 15.33 20.03
C ASN A 15 16.37 13.82 19.96
N ARG A 16 16.18 13.17 21.11
CA ARG A 16 15.72 11.77 21.14
C ARG A 16 14.22 11.62 20.90
N LEU A 17 13.43 12.62 21.32
CA LEU A 17 11.99 12.64 21.09
C LEU A 17 11.65 13.74 20.09
N ASN A 18 11.00 13.35 19.02
CA ASN A 18 10.41 14.26 18.03
C ASN A 18 8.89 14.10 18.09
N ILE A 19 8.17 15.22 18.18
CA ILE A 19 6.70 15.25 18.16
C ILE A 19 6.27 16.20 17.03
N GLY A 20 5.50 15.70 16.10
CA GLY A 20 4.83 16.45 15.03
C GLY A 20 3.35 16.65 15.38
N GLN A 21 2.84 17.84 15.11
CA GLN A 21 1.42 18.19 15.28
C GLN A 21 0.99 18.92 14.01
N GLY A 22 0.01 18.37 13.32
CA GLY A 22 -0.46 18.91 12.05
C GLY A 22 -1.96 19.12 12.03
N ILE A 23 -2.39 20.05 11.23
CA ILE A 23 -3.79 20.21 10.85
C ILE A 23 -3.88 20.53 9.36
N TYR A 24 -4.69 19.80 8.64
CA TYR A 24 -5.08 20.14 7.29
C TYR A 24 -6.53 20.58 7.29
N ILE A 25 -6.81 21.73 6.69
CA ILE A 25 -8.16 22.26 6.54
C ILE A 25 -8.46 22.30 5.04
N ASN A 26 -9.53 21.64 4.64
CA ASN A 26 -9.99 21.62 3.26
C ASN A 26 -11.40 22.25 3.16
N GLN A 27 -11.56 23.17 2.23
CA GLN A 27 -12.85 23.74 1.84
C GLN A 27 -13.25 23.21 0.47
N SER A 28 -14.33 22.46 0.42
CA SER A 28 -14.97 22.02 -0.81
C SER A 28 -16.22 22.87 -1.11
N SER A 29 -16.52 23.13 -2.38
CA SER A 29 -17.77 23.78 -2.81
C SER A 29 -19.01 22.97 -2.39
N ASP A 30 -18.92 21.65 -2.52
CA ASP A 30 -20.08 20.76 -2.41
C ASP A 30 -20.18 20.08 -1.03
N PHE A 31 -19.04 19.90 -0.35
CA PHE A 31 -18.98 19.15 0.91
C PHE A 31 -18.52 19.99 2.12
N GLY A 32 -18.43 21.33 1.95
CA GLY A 32 -18.11 22.25 3.04
C GLY A 32 -16.66 22.14 3.54
N MET A 33 -16.46 22.48 4.80
CA MET A 33 -15.13 22.55 5.44
C MET A 33 -14.84 21.27 6.23
N GLN A 34 -13.65 20.71 6.00
CA GLN A 34 -13.15 19.52 6.71
C GLN A 34 -11.89 19.87 7.49
N TYR A 35 -11.83 19.44 8.76
CA TYR A 35 -10.68 19.63 9.65
C TYR A 35 -10.04 18.27 9.90
N LEU A 36 -8.76 18.16 9.60
CA LEU A 36 -8.02 16.90 9.62
C LEU A 36 -6.77 17.05 10.51
N PRO A 37 -6.93 16.94 11.83
CA PRO A 37 -5.80 16.95 12.75
C PRO A 37 -4.99 15.66 12.67
N SER A 38 -3.69 15.78 12.98
CA SER A 38 -2.78 14.65 13.14
C SER A 38 -1.72 14.93 14.21
N ILE A 39 -1.25 13.87 14.83
CA ILE A 39 -0.12 13.90 15.75
C ILE A 39 0.78 12.69 15.48
N ASP A 40 2.10 12.91 15.43
CA ASP A 40 3.08 11.85 15.37
C ASP A 40 4.16 12.04 16.45
N ALA A 41 4.74 10.94 16.89
CA ALA A 41 5.87 10.95 17.79
C ALA A 41 6.89 9.88 17.38
N ASN A 42 8.17 10.21 17.50
CA ASN A 42 9.27 9.27 17.32
C ASN A 42 10.24 9.40 18.49
N TYR A 43 10.56 8.29 19.14
CA TYR A 43 11.54 8.23 20.22
C TYR A 43 12.72 7.33 19.85
N LYS A 44 13.93 7.87 19.89
CA LYS A 44 15.20 7.16 19.68
C LYS A 44 15.73 6.59 20.99
N PHE A 45 15.68 5.27 21.14
CA PHE A 45 16.33 4.59 22.27
C PHE A 45 17.85 4.59 22.11
N SER A 46 18.33 4.38 20.87
CA SER A 46 19.73 4.39 20.48
C SER A 46 19.87 4.95 19.06
N GLU A 47 21.09 4.99 18.53
CA GLU A 47 21.36 5.36 17.14
C GLU A 47 20.74 4.36 16.13
N THR A 48 20.49 3.13 16.58
CA THR A 48 19.98 2.06 15.73
C THR A 48 18.52 1.72 15.97
N VAL A 49 17.95 2.05 17.14
CA VAL A 49 16.60 1.64 17.53
C VAL A 49 15.74 2.85 17.86
N SER A 50 14.58 2.92 17.22
CA SER A 50 13.53 3.88 17.55
C SER A 50 12.15 3.25 17.56
N VAL A 51 11.22 3.88 18.27
CA VAL A 51 9.79 3.59 18.20
C VAL A 51 9.08 4.83 17.70
N PHE A 52 7.97 4.62 17.03
CA PHE A 52 7.13 5.69 16.54
C PHE A 52 5.65 5.36 16.73
N GLY A 53 4.85 6.39 16.81
CA GLY A 53 3.40 6.26 16.79
C GLY A 53 2.78 7.47 16.11
N ASN A 54 1.63 7.26 15.51
CA ASN A 54 0.85 8.34 14.92
C ASN A 54 -0.64 8.13 15.11
N VAL A 55 -1.36 9.23 15.15
CA VAL A 55 -2.81 9.29 15.06
C VAL A 55 -3.15 10.39 14.06
N GLY A 56 -3.98 10.07 13.09
CA GLY A 56 -4.36 11.03 12.06
C GLY A 56 -5.76 10.80 11.54
N THR A 57 -6.39 11.87 11.12
CA THR A 57 -7.70 11.82 10.47
C THR A 57 -7.55 12.02 8.97
N SER A 58 -8.44 11.40 8.21
CA SER A 58 -8.51 11.53 6.75
C SER A 58 -9.97 11.60 6.30
N PHE A 59 -10.18 12.05 5.07
CA PHE A 59 -11.49 12.01 4.42
C PHE A 59 -11.32 11.75 2.93
N ARG A 60 -12.37 11.24 2.31
CA ARG A 60 -12.48 11.08 0.86
C ARG A 60 -13.82 11.61 0.39
N ILE A 61 -13.80 12.60 -0.50
CA ILE A 61 -15.01 13.05 -1.18
C ILE A 61 -15.43 12.01 -2.24
N PRO A 62 -16.75 11.84 -2.47
CA PRO A 62 -17.23 10.99 -3.55
C PRO A 62 -16.65 11.41 -4.90
N SER A 63 -16.33 10.45 -5.75
CA SER A 63 -15.88 10.75 -7.10
C SER A 63 -17.06 11.17 -8.01
N PHE A 64 -16.76 11.83 -9.14
CA PHE A 64 -17.80 12.14 -10.13
C PHE A 64 -18.52 10.88 -10.65
N THR A 65 -17.83 9.75 -10.69
CA THR A 65 -18.42 8.46 -11.03
C THR A 65 -19.42 8.02 -9.96
N ASP A 66 -19.07 8.17 -8.69
CA ASP A 66 -20.00 7.82 -7.61
C ASP A 66 -21.23 8.72 -7.59
N LEU A 67 -21.07 10.01 -7.91
CA LEU A 67 -22.17 10.98 -7.88
C LEU A 67 -23.07 10.94 -9.12
N TYR A 68 -22.49 10.84 -10.31
CA TYR A 68 -23.20 11.18 -11.55
C TYR A 68 -23.13 10.15 -12.67
N TYR A 69 -22.49 8.99 -12.45
CA TYR A 69 -22.41 7.96 -13.47
C TYR A 69 -23.81 7.41 -13.78
N GLN A 70 -24.13 7.28 -15.08
CA GLN A 70 -25.34 6.61 -15.56
C GLN A 70 -24.99 5.59 -16.61
N GLY A 71 -25.40 4.35 -16.38
CA GLY A 71 -25.18 3.22 -17.28
C GLY A 71 -26.32 2.20 -17.18
N PRO A 72 -26.31 1.17 -18.03
CA PRO A 72 -27.42 0.20 -18.09
C PRO A 72 -27.66 -0.55 -16.77
N ILE A 73 -26.62 -0.75 -15.98
CA ILE A 73 -26.66 -1.52 -14.72
C ILE A 73 -26.00 -0.79 -13.54
N ASN A 74 -25.62 0.47 -13.71
CA ASN A 74 -25.00 1.28 -12.68
C ASN A 74 -25.59 2.69 -12.70
N GLU A 75 -25.93 3.23 -11.55
CA GLU A 75 -26.48 4.56 -11.37
C GLU A 75 -25.80 5.24 -10.19
N GLY A 76 -25.20 6.43 -10.43
CA GLY A 76 -24.58 7.25 -9.40
C GLY A 76 -25.62 7.81 -8.43
N ASN A 77 -25.13 8.26 -7.27
CA ASN A 77 -25.94 8.85 -6.23
C ASN A 77 -25.41 10.23 -5.84
N PRO A 78 -26.11 11.33 -6.17
CA PRO A 78 -25.67 12.68 -5.84
C PRO A 78 -25.75 13.02 -4.35
N ASP A 79 -26.47 12.22 -3.54
CA ASP A 79 -26.69 12.45 -2.12
C ASP A 79 -25.63 11.78 -1.21
N LEU A 80 -24.47 11.42 -1.75
CA LEU A 80 -23.38 10.81 -1.00
C LEU A 80 -22.66 11.82 -0.12
N ASP A 81 -22.36 11.41 1.11
CA ASP A 81 -21.48 12.12 2.03
C ASP A 81 -20.01 11.71 1.84
N PRO A 82 -19.04 12.58 2.23
CA PRO A 82 -17.64 12.19 2.29
C PRO A 82 -17.40 11.08 3.32
N GLU A 83 -16.54 10.11 2.96
CA GLU A 83 -16.00 9.15 3.92
C GLU A 83 -15.04 9.84 4.88
N LYS A 84 -15.00 9.36 6.11
CA LYS A 84 -14.07 9.83 7.15
C LYS A 84 -13.37 8.64 7.78
N ALA A 85 -12.10 8.82 8.15
CA ALA A 85 -11.39 7.80 8.89
C ALA A 85 -10.45 8.43 9.93
N ILE A 86 -10.25 7.70 11.02
CA ILE A 86 -9.19 7.92 11.99
C ILE A 86 -8.29 6.70 12.01
N SER A 87 -6.98 6.94 11.95
CA SER A 87 -5.97 5.89 11.92
C SER A 87 -5.02 6.05 13.11
N TYR A 88 -4.67 4.92 13.72
CA TYR A 88 -3.71 4.79 14.81
C TYR A 88 -2.61 3.83 14.35
N GLU A 89 -1.37 4.18 14.55
CA GLU A 89 -0.23 3.31 14.26
C GLU A 89 0.79 3.39 15.38
N LEU A 90 1.37 2.25 15.73
CA LEU A 90 2.49 2.11 16.63
C LEU A 90 3.52 1.16 16.00
N GLY A 91 4.78 1.57 15.98
CA GLY A 91 5.80 0.76 15.34
C GLY A 91 7.19 0.95 15.93
N ALA A 92 8.10 0.08 15.50
CA ALA A 92 9.49 0.10 15.85
C ALA A 92 10.37 -0.02 14.59
N LYS A 93 11.53 0.62 14.65
CA LYS A 93 12.56 0.58 13.60
C LYS A 93 13.88 0.16 14.21
N TRP A 94 14.56 -0.77 13.56
CA TRP A 94 15.94 -1.11 13.82
C TRP A 94 16.74 -0.94 12.54
N ASN A 95 17.77 -0.11 12.59
CA ASN A 95 18.64 0.19 11.46
C ASN A 95 20.09 0.00 11.88
N SER A 96 20.82 -0.84 11.16
CA SER A 96 22.27 -0.97 11.24
C SER A 96 22.90 -0.67 9.88
N SER A 97 24.21 -0.83 9.75
CA SER A 97 24.90 -0.62 8.46
C SER A 97 24.39 -1.53 7.34
N GLU A 98 23.94 -2.74 7.66
CA GLU A 98 23.49 -3.72 6.67
C GLU A 98 22.02 -4.10 6.79
N HIS A 99 21.40 -3.91 7.96
CA HIS A 99 20.05 -4.38 8.26
C HIS A 99 19.11 -3.23 8.56
N GLN A 100 17.93 -3.29 8.01
CA GLN A 100 16.81 -2.42 8.31
C GLN A 100 15.59 -3.29 8.61
N LEU A 101 14.99 -3.10 9.77
CA LEU A 101 13.73 -3.72 10.15
C LEU A 101 12.77 -2.63 10.60
N GLN A 102 11.58 -2.65 10.04
CA GLN A 102 10.45 -1.87 10.52
C GLN A 102 9.27 -2.79 10.75
N THR A 103 8.63 -2.65 11.89
CA THR A 103 7.39 -3.35 12.20
C THR A 103 6.40 -2.35 12.79
N SER A 104 5.14 -2.49 12.44
CA SER A 104 4.05 -1.71 12.99
C SER A 104 2.78 -2.53 13.15
N VAL A 105 1.94 -2.08 14.08
CA VAL A 105 0.55 -2.46 14.22
C VAL A 105 -0.29 -1.22 14.00
N PHE A 106 -1.44 -1.37 13.37
CA PHE A 106 -2.33 -0.25 13.11
C PHE A 106 -3.79 -0.63 13.27
N LEU A 107 -4.59 0.39 13.55
CA LEU A 107 -6.03 0.34 13.59
C LEU A 107 -6.57 1.53 12.81
N GLN A 108 -7.53 1.31 11.95
CA GLN A 108 -8.26 2.36 11.24
C GLN A 108 -9.76 2.14 11.44
N GLU A 109 -10.42 3.19 11.89
CA GLU A 109 -11.87 3.25 11.97
C GLU A 109 -12.36 4.20 10.88
N ALA A 110 -13.17 3.69 9.96
CA ALA A 110 -13.74 4.46 8.87
C ALA A 110 -15.26 4.48 8.95
N GLU A 111 -15.82 5.65 8.70
CA GLU A 111 -17.26 5.90 8.70
C GLU A 111 -17.72 6.33 7.31
N GLY A 112 -18.91 5.84 6.93
CA GLY A 112 -19.54 6.21 5.67
C GLY A 112 -18.79 5.75 4.43
N LEU A 113 -18.15 4.57 4.48
CA LEU A 113 -17.45 4.00 3.31
C LEU A 113 -18.42 3.89 2.13
N ILE A 114 -18.03 4.46 1.00
CA ILE A 114 -18.82 4.42 -0.23
C ILE A 114 -18.52 3.12 -0.97
N ASP A 115 -19.55 2.29 -1.10
CA ASP A 115 -19.50 1.09 -1.93
C ASP A 115 -20.68 1.05 -2.90
N TRP A 116 -20.47 0.40 -4.05
CA TRP A 116 -21.49 0.10 -5.01
C TRP A 116 -22.23 -1.16 -4.55
N VAL A 117 -23.50 -0.99 -4.20
CA VAL A 117 -24.33 -2.05 -3.64
C VAL A 117 -25.62 -2.23 -4.45
N ARG A 118 -26.23 -3.42 -4.33
CA ARG A 118 -27.54 -3.75 -4.88
C ARG A 118 -28.23 -4.79 -4.01
N ALA A 119 -29.55 -4.82 -4.03
CA ALA A 119 -30.33 -5.76 -3.23
C ALA A 119 -30.38 -7.16 -3.87
N SER A 120 -30.37 -7.26 -5.19
CA SER A 120 -30.42 -8.51 -5.93
C SER A 120 -29.62 -8.42 -7.24
N ASP A 121 -29.43 -9.57 -7.90
CA ASP A 121 -28.74 -9.63 -9.21
C ASP A 121 -29.50 -8.94 -10.34
N LEU A 122 -30.75 -8.62 -10.15
CA LEU A 122 -31.59 -7.91 -11.11
C LEU A 122 -31.59 -6.39 -10.93
N ASP A 123 -31.07 -5.91 -9.79
CA ASP A 123 -31.08 -4.50 -9.46
C ASP A 123 -29.86 -3.77 -10.02
N THR A 124 -30.02 -2.47 -10.24
CA THR A 124 -28.94 -1.57 -10.63
C THR A 124 -27.98 -1.37 -9.46
N TRP A 125 -26.69 -1.37 -9.72
CA TRP A 125 -25.67 -0.99 -8.73
C TRP A 125 -25.76 0.49 -8.44
N GLN A 126 -25.84 0.85 -7.16
CA GLN A 126 -25.83 2.23 -6.69
C GLN A 126 -24.77 2.43 -5.62
N PRO A 127 -24.00 3.51 -5.65
CA PRO A 127 -23.08 3.82 -4.58
C PRO A 127 -23.84 4.37 -3.37
N ARG A 128 -23.48 3.90 -2.19
CA ARG A 128 -24.05 4.35 -0.91
C ARG A 128 -22.95 4.50 0.13
N ASN A 129 -23.12 5.42 1.06
CA ASN A 129 -22.37 5.42 2.30
C ASN A 129 -22.88 4.23 3.13
N TYR A 130 -22.30 3.07 2.83
CA TYR A 130 -22.90 1.79 3.21
C TYR A 130 -22.46 1.34 4.59
N GLU A 131 -21.22 1.68 5.00
CA GLU A 131 -20.62 0.98 6.12
C GLU A 131 -19.70 1.82 7.00
N ASN A 132 -19.65 1.38 8.26
CA ASN A 132 -18.51 1.66 9.14
C ASN A 132 -17.60 0.45 9.13
N THR A 133 -16.31 0.67 8.96
CA THR A 133 -15.32 -0.41 8.93
C THR A 133 -14.26 -0.20 9.99
N THR A 134 -13.84 -1.30 10.60
CA THR A 134 -12.67 -1.32 11.46
C THR A 134 -11.62 -2.21 10.79
N THR A 135 -10.52 -1.59 10.37
CA THR A 135 -9.37 -2.30 9.80
C THR A 135 -8.26 -2.36 10.82
N SER A 136 -7.81 -3.54 11.18
CA SER A 136 -6.60 -3.73 11.98
C SER A 136 -5.56 -4.51 11.20
N GLY A 137 -4.29 -4.30 11.52
CA GLY A 137 -3.25 -5.01 10.79
C GLY A 137 -1.88 -4.94 11.43
N ILE A 138 -1.00 -5.75 10.84
CA ILE A 138 0.41 -5.83 11.20
C ILE A 138 1.23 -5.72 9.92
N GLU A 139 2.28 -4.91 9.96
CA GLU A 139 3.27 -4.83 8.90
C GLU A 139 4.66 -5.13 9.42
N VAL A 140 5.42 -5.91 8.64
CA VAL A 140 6.82 -6.21 8.90
C VAL A 140 7.59 -6.02 7.60
N ASN A 141 8.59 -5.15 7.61
CA ASN A 141 9.47 -4.90 6.49
C ASN A 141 10.92 -5.09 6.93
N TYR A 142 11.61 -6.03 6.32
CA TYR A 142 13.02 -6.31 6.55
C TYR A 142 13.82 -6.15 5.27
N LYS A 143 14.98 -5.51 5.38
CA LYS A 143 15.93 -5.36 4.28
C LYS A 143 17.34 -5.60 4.81
N TRP A 144 18.05 -6.51 4.15
CA TRP A 144 19.49 -6.67 4.29
C TRP A 144 20.18 -6.20 3.01
N THR A 145 21.25 -5.43 3.16
CA THR A 145 22.07 -4.96 2.05
C THR A 145 23.53 -5.31 2.36
N ASN A 146 24.16 -6.03 1.47
CA ASN A 146 25.57 -6.40 1.62
C ASN A 146 26.46 -5.16 1.41
N SER A 147 27.13 -4.71 2.46
CA SER A 147 28.07 -3.58 2.44
C SER A 147 29.48 -3.98 2.03
N ASN A 148 29.75 -5.28 1.91
CA ASN A 148 31.08 -5.79 1.61
C ASN A 148 31.42 -5.59 0.12
N ASN A 149 32.47 -4.80 -0.16
CA ASN A 149 32.94 -4.45 -1.51
C ASN A 149 33.90 -5.46 -2.12
N ASN A 150 34.06 -6.67 -1.56
CA ASN A 150 34.91 -7.67 -2.15
C ASN A 150 34.42 -8.04 -3.57
N SER A 151 35.34 -7.97 -4.53
CA SER A 151 35.09 -8.32 -5.95
C SER A 151 35.00 -9.84 -6.12
N MET A 152 33.90 -10.42 -5.63
CA MET A 152 33.59 -11.82 -5.90
C MET A 152 32.83 -11.94 -7.22
N PRO A 153 33.07 -13.02 -7.99
CA PRO A 153 32.35 -13.26 -9.25
C PRO A 153 30.82 -13.30 -9.08
N PHE A 154 30.35 -13.77 -7.93
CA PHE A 154 28.94 -13.79 -7.54
C PHE A 154 28.77 -13.20 -6.13
N LYS A 155 27.83 -12.29 -5.98
CA LYS A 155 27.59 -11.59 -4.72
C LYS A 155 26.10 -11.38 -4.51
N TRP A 156 25.55 -11.86 -3.40
CA TRP A 156 24.25 -11.42 -2.92
C TRP A 156 24.34 -9.94 -2.54
N SER A 157 23.51 -9.13 -3.13
CA SER A 157 23.55 -7.69 -2.94
C SER A 157 22.49 -7.21 -1.98
N GLN A 158 21.30 -7.82 -2.01
CA GLN A 158 20.16 -7.43 -1.18
C GLN A 158 19.18 -8.57 -1.01
N VAL A 159 18.63 -8.67 0.19
CA VAL A 159 17.43 -9.45 0.50
C VAL A 159 16.40 -8.52 1.11
N SER A 160 15.16 -8.58 0.65
CA SER A 160 14.04 -7.82 1.24
C SER A 160 12.87 -8.76 1.47
N LEU A 161 12.25 -8.64 2.64
CA LEU A 161 11.05 -9.37 3.03
C LEU A 161 10.02 -8.35 3.50
N GLY A 162 8.81 -8.44 2.99
CA GLY A 162 7.66 -7.65 3.43
C GLY A 162 6.49 -8.56 3.73
N TYR A 163 5.85 -8.36 4.87
CA TYR A 163 4.65 -9.08 5.25
C TYR A 163 3.61 -8.10 5.77
N THR A 164 2.38 -8.24 5.29
CA THR A 164 1.22 -7.49 5.76
C THR A 164 0.10 -8.47 6.08
N TYR A 165 -0.49 -8.30 7.25
CA TYR A 165 -1.74 -8.92 7.65
C TYR A 165 -2.80 -7.84 7.84
N LEU A 166 -3.99 -8.06 7.32
CA LEU A 166 -5.15 -7.19 7.47
C LEU A 166 -6.34 -8.01 7.98
N ASP A 167 -7.03 -7.45 8.95
CA ASP A 167 -8.34 -7.91 9.40
C ASP A 167 -9.32 -6.74 9.28
N ILE A 168 -10.39 -6.93 8.52
CA ILE A 168 -11.39 -5.91 8.25
C ILE A 168 -12.74 -6.39 8.78
N ALA A 169 -13.17 -5.79 9.87
CA ALA A 169 -14.50 -5.96 10.39
C ALA A 169 -15.45 -4.97 9.69
N LEU A 170 -16.47 -5.51 9.04
CA LEU A 170 -17.54 -4.76 8.40
C LEU A 170 -18.76 -4.79 9.33
N ASN A 171 -19.22 -3.65 9.77
CA ASN A 171 -20.48 -3.53 10.52
C ASN A 171 -21.64 -3.46 9.52
N GLN A 172 -22.04 -4.62 8.95
CA GLN A 172 -23.02 -4.72 7.87
C GLN A 172 -24.45 -4.99 8.32
N ASN A 173 -25.40 -4.34 7.66
CA ASN A 173 -26.71 -4.92 7.42
C ASN A 173 -26.58 -5.87 6.23
N ASN A 174 -26.65 -7.17 6.46
CA ASN A 174 -26.31 -8.26 5.54
C ASN A 174 -27.23 -8.42 4.29
N ASP A 175 -28.05 -7.45 3.97
CA ASP A 175 -29.09 -7.60 2.95
C ASP A 175 -28.70 -7.08 1.56
N LEU A 176 -27.50 -6.50 1.40
CA LEU A 176 -27.04 -5.94 0.13
C LEU A 176 -25.79 -6.65 -0.40
N LEU A 177 -25.76 -6.88 -1.70
CA LEU A 177 -24.57 -7.34 -2.39
C LEU A 177 -23.62 -6.17 -2.56
N SER A 178 -22.39 -6.28 -2.09
CA SER A 178 -21.32 -5.30 -2.21
C SER A 178 -20.38 -5.65 -3.35
N ARG A 179 -19.88 -4.64 -4.06
CA ARG A 179 -18.92 -4.84 -5.16
C ARG A 179 -17.48 -4.93 -4.68
N TYR A 180 -17.11 -4.19 -3.65
CA TYR A 180 -15.71 -4.03 -3.24
C TYR A 180 -15.40 -4.53 -1.82
N ALA A 181 -16.35 -4.41 -0.88
CA ALA A 181 -16.11 -4.70 0.53
C ALA A 181 -15.72 -6.16 0.83
N LEU A 182 -16.11 -7.11 -0.02
CA LEU A 182 -15.89 -8.54 0.19
C LEU A 182 -14.59 -9.11 -0.44
N SER A 183 -13.74 -8.29 -1.04
CA SER A 183 -12.56 -8.78 -1.77
C SER A 183 -11.22 -8.26 -1.23
N HIS A 184 -11.18 -7.92 0.06
CA HIS A 184 -9.97 -7.37 0.65
C HIS A 184 -8.87 -8.42 0.88
N LEU A 185 -7.65 -7.91 0.96
CA LEU A 185 -6.45 -8.68 1.22
C LEU A 185 -6.40 -9.10 2.69
N ASN A 186 -6.08 -10.36 2.96
CA ASN A 186 -5.88 -10.89 4.31
C ASN A 186 -4.39 -11.01 4.64
N HIS A 187 -3.66 -11.67 3.74
CA HIS A 187 -2.22 -11.84 3.88
C HIS A 187 -1.51 -11.48 2.59
N GLN A 188 -0.42 -10.73 2.72
CA GLN A 188 0.52 -10.48 1.65
C GLN A 188 1.93 -10.76 2.14
N LEU A 189 2.67 -11.60 1.39
CA LEU A 189 4.09 -11.81 1.60
C LEU A 189 4.84 -11.45 0.32
N THR A 190 5.86 -10.62 0.43
CA THR A 190 6.78 -10.30 -0.66
C THR A 190 8.20 -10.64 -0.25
N ALA A 191 8.90 -11.42 -1.07
CA ALA A 191 10.31 -11.72 -0.89
C ALA A 191 11.07 -11.31 -2.15
N ARG A 192 12.12 -10.52 -2.00
CA ARG A 192 12.99 -10.11 -3.09
C ARG A 192 14.43 -10.47 -2.76
N VAL A 193 15.11 -11.04 -3.72
CA VAL A 193 16.54 -11.32 -3.65
C VAL A 193 17.21 -10.71 -4.87
N THR A 194 18.30 -9.99 -4.66
CA THR A 194 19.12 -9.42 -5.73
C THR A 194 20.55 -9.90 -5.59
N ALA A 195 21.14 -10.33 -6.70
CA ALA A 195 22.54 -10.71 -6.80
C ALA A 195 23.23 -9.94 -7.93
N SER A 196 24.53 -9.71 -7.79
CA SER A 196 25.39 -9.17 -8.84
C SER A 196 26.37 -10.24 -9.27
N VAL A 197 26.58 -10.35 -10.58
CA VAL A 197 27.54 -11.28 -11.18
C VAL A 197 28.55 -10.46 -12.02
N PHE A 198 29.85 -10.59 -11.73
CA PHE A 198 30.94 -9.83 -12.38
C PHE A 198 30.71 -8.31 -12.45
N GLU A 199 30.04 -7.72 -11.43
CA GLU A 199 29.74 -6.28 -11.31
C GLU A 199 28.88 -5.67 -12.44
N LYS A 200 28.74 -6.37 -13.55
CA LYS A 200 28.00 -5.91 -14.74
C LYS A 200 26.62 -6.53 -14.88
N LEU A 201 26.47 -7.76 -14.45
CA LEU A 201 25.20 -8.49 -14.53
C LEU A 201 24.52 -8.46 -13.17
N SER A 202 23.27 -8.03 -13.12
CA SER A 202 22.41 -8.13 -11.94
C SER A 202 21.24 -9.05 -12.20
N LEU A 203 20.90 -9.85 -11.20
CA LEU A 203 19.74 -10.72 -11.18
C LEU A 203 18.87 -10.35 -9.99
N SER A 204 17.59 -10.07 -10.21
CA SER A 204 16.60 -9.87 -9.18
C SER A 204 15.45 -10.84 -9.36
N VAL A 205 15.06 -11.51 -8.29
CA VAL A 205 13.90 -12.40 -8.26
C VAL A 205 12.96 -11.91 -7.16
N VAL A 206 11.67 -11.84 -7.46
CA VAL A 206 10.61 -11.41 -6.54
C VAL A 206 9.53 -12.47 -6.52
N GLY A 207 9.24 -13.01 -5.34
CA GLY A 207 8.05 -13.82 -5.07
C GLY A 207 7.02 -12.98 -4.32
N ARG A 208 5.75 -13.03 -4.74
CA ARG A 208 4.63 -12.38 -4.05
C ARG A 208 3.52 -13.38 -3.84
N TYR A 209 3.16 -13.60 -2.59
CA TYR A 209 2.02 -14.39 -2.19
C TYR A 209 0.89 -13.48 -1.73
N PHE A 210 -0.32 -13.76 -2.19
CA PHE A 210 -1.52 -13.04 -1.83
C PHE A 210 -2.60 -14.02 -1.38
N ASP A 211 -3.20 -13.69 -0.26
CA ASP A 211 -4.40 -14.34 0.25
C ASP A 211 -5.49 -13.29 0.42
N ARG A 212 -6.62 -13.48 -0.24
CA ARG A 212 -7.76 -12.57 -0.25
C ARG A 212 -9.01 -13.30 0.21
N ILE A 213 -9.85 -12.61 0.95
CA ILE A 213 -11.16 -13.15 1.32
C ILE A 213 -11.97 -13.46 0.05
N ASN A 214 -12.61 -14.63 0.05
CA ASN A 214 -13.44 -15.13 -1.04
C ASN A 214 -12.72 -15.44 -2.37
N TYR A 215 -11.39 -15.37 -2.43
CA TYR A 215 -10.61 -15.73 -3.60
C TYR A 215 -9.57 -16.79 -3.25
N LYS A 216 -9.21 -17.60 -4.24
CA LYS A 216 -8.11 -18.53 -4.10
C LYS A 216 -6.80 -17.75 -3.94
N SER A 217 -6.01 -18.09 -2.94
CA SER A 217 -4.67 -17.55 -2.76
C SER A 217 -3.77 -17.89 -3.95
N TYR A 218 -2.84 -17.03 -4.27
CA TYR A 218 -1.94 -17.20 -5.41
C TYR A 218 -0.53 -16.69 -5.15
N LEU A 219 0.42 -17.24 -5.90
CA LEU A 219 1.83 -16.85 -5.89
C LEU A 219 2.22 -16.32 -7.28
N LEU A 220 2.85 -15.16 -7.32
CA LEU A 220 3.48 -14.59 -8.50
C LEU A 220 4.99 -14.66 -8.35
N LEU A 221 5.68 -15.05 -9.40
CA LEU A 221 7.14 -15.03 -9.48
C LEU A 221 7.56 -14.11 -10.62
N GLU A 222 8.43 -13.17 -10.32
CA GLU A 222 8.96 -12.20 -11.26
C GLU A 222 10.49 -12.24 -11.24
N SER A 223 11.13 -11.91 -12.35
CA SER A 223 12.57 -11.77 -12.40
C SER A 223 13.00 -10.63 -13.32
N ARG A 224 14.15 -10.04 -13.00
CA ARG A 224 14.86 -9.13 -13.89
C ARG A 224 16.30 -9.56 -13.99
N ILE A 225 16.79 -9.66 -15.21
CA ILE A 225 18.21 -9.78 -15.53
C ILE A 225 18.62 -8.48 -16.22
N ALA A 226 19.62 -7.78 -15.70
CA ALA A 226 20.08 -6.53 -16.29
C ALA A 226 21.59 -6.54 -16.46
N TYR A 227 22.05 -6.05 -17.61
CA TYR A 227 23.47 -5.97 -17.96
C TYR A 227 23.88 -4.51 -18.19
N LYS A 228 24.90 -4.06 -17.44
CA LYS A 228 25.44 -2.70 -17.53
C LYS A 228 26.44 -2.58 -18.69
N LEU A 229 26.19 -1.59 -19.55
CA LEU A 229 27.02 -1.20 -20.69
C LEU A 229 27.56 0.23 -20.46
N GLY A 230 28.55 0.38 -19.59
CA GLY A 230 29.01 1.69 -19.14
C GLY A 230 27.94 2.42 -18.34
N LYS A 231 27.42 3.55 -18.86
CA LYS A 231 26.31 4.30 -18.24
C LYS A 231 24.93 3.78 -18.65
N ASN A 232 24.87 2.92 -19.65
CA ASN A 232 23.63 2.34 -20.17
C ASN A 232 23.36 0.97 -19.54
N GLU A 233 22.14 0.48 -19.69
CA GLU A 233 21.71 -0.83 -19.21
C GLU A 233 20.75 -1.46 -20.21
N ILE A 234 20.90 -2.74 -20.46
CA ILE A 234 19.91 -3.57 -21.16
C ILE A 234 19.35 -4.56 -20.14
N TYR A 235 18.04 -4.78 -20.17
CA TYR A 235 17.40 -5.69 -19.24
C TYR A 235 16.32 -6.55 -19.88
N LEU A 236 16.11 -7.72 -19.29
CA LEU A 236 15.01 -8.63 -19.57
C LEU A 236 14.20 -8.81 -18.29
N ASP A 237 12.92 -8.47 -18.35
CA ASP A 237 11.94 -8.74 -17.30
C ASP A 237 11.11 -9.96 -17.65
N GLY A 238 10.85 -10.80 -16.66
CA GLY A 238 9.87 -11.86 -16.71
C GLY A 238 8.83 -11.63 -15.61
N ASN A 239 7.57 -11.56 -15.99
CA ASN A 239 6.46 -11.36 -15.06
C ASN A 239 5.56 -12.60 -15.08
N ASN A 240 4.99 -12.91 -13.91
CA ASN A 240 4.16 -14.08 -13.70
C ASN A 240 4.79 -15.35 -14.31
N LEU A 241 6.04 -15.63 -13.96
CA LEU A 241 6.83 -16.74 -14.53
C LEU A 241 6.18 -18.11 -14.30
N LEU A 242 5.40 -18.25 -13.25
CA LEU A 242 4.64 -19.47 -12.95
C LEU A 242 3.39 -19.62 -13.82
N ASN A 243 3.04 -18.60 -14.61
CA ASN A 243 1.80 -18.55 -15.40
C ASN A 243 0.55 -18.77 -14.54
N THR A 244 0.55 -18.19 -13.35
CA THR A 244 -0.57 -18.31 -12.40
C THR A 244 -1.77 -17.55 -12.95
N GLU A 245 -2.93 -18.19 -12.95
CA GLU A 245 -4.21 -17.54 -13.21
C GLU A 245 -4.70 -16.88 -11.92
N TYR A 246 -5.00 -15.59 -11.97
CA TYR A 246 -5.43 -14.84 -10.79
C TYR A 246 -6.31 -13.64 -11.17
N ILE A 247 -7.04 -13.15 -10.17
CA ILE A 247 -7.96 -12.02 -10.27
C ILE A 247 -7.59 -11.03 -9.16
N GLU A 248 -7.47 -9.75 -9.46
CA GLU A 248 -7.18 -8.72 -8.45
C GLU A 248 -8.37 -7.80 -8.16
N ALA A 249 -9.09 -7.39 -9.18
CA ALA A 249 -10.22 -6.49 -9.03
C ALA A 249 -11.33 -6.80 -10.05
N ALA A 250 -12.58 -6.51 -9.66
CA ALA A 250 -13.75 -6.52 -10.53
C ALA A 250 -13.92 -7.81 -11.37
N GLN A 251 -13.46 -8.95 -10.87
CA GLN A 251 -13.53 -10.25 -11.56
C GLN A 251 -12.81 -10.31 -12.93
N ALA A 252 -11.94 -9.33 -13.22
CA ALA A 252 -11.16 -9.33 -14.44
C ALA A 252 -9.94 -10.27 -14.32
N PRO A 253 -9.76 -11.23 -15.25
CA PRO A 253 -8.56 -12.06 -15.27
C PRO A 253 -7.32 -11.21 -15.54
N MET A 254 -6.27 -11.45 -14.77
CA MET A 254 -4.99 -10.76 -14.95
C MET A 254 -4.12 -11.46 -15.99
N PRO A 255 -3.15 -10.75 -16.61
CA PRO A 255 -2.27 -11.32 -17.62
C PRO A 255 -1.49 -12.53 -17.11
N GLY A 256 -1.37 -13.56 -17.94
CA GLY A 256 -0.48 -14.68 -17.71
C GLY A 256 1.00 -14.31 -17.78
N ARG A 257 1.88 -15.28 -18.05
CA ARG A 257 3.32 -15.03 -18.20
C ARG A 257 3.62 -14.13 -19.40
N TRP A 258 4.48 -13.13 -19.17
CA TRP A 258 5.00 -12.30 -20.26
C TRP A 258 6.44 -11.86 -20.01
N LEU A 259 7.16 -11.57 -21.10
CA LEU A 259 8.55 -11.14 -21.09
C LEU A 259 8.66 -9.74 -21.74
N ARG A 260 9.53 -8.91 -21.21
CA ARG A 260 9.82 -7.57 -21.72
C ARG A 260 11.34 -7.36 -21.83
N LEU A 261 11.81 -7.05 -23.03
CA LEU A 261 13.16 -6.57 -23.26
C LEU A 261 13.15 -5.03 -23.26
N GLY A 262 14.10 -4.42 -22.58
CA GLY A 262 14.21 -2.97 -22.53
C GLY A 262 15.66 -2.49 -22.36
N ALA A 263 15.85 -1.18 -22.54
CA ALA A 263 17.12 -0.52 -22.34
C ALA A 263 16.94 0.84 -21.67
N ASN A 264 17.85 1.17 -20.76
CA ASN A 264 18.01 2.51 -20.18
C ASN A 264 19.23 3.17 -20.83
N ILE A 265 19.01 4.28 -21.52
CA ILE A 265 20.05 5.00 -22.26
C ILE A 265 20.23 6.38 -21.64
N VAL A 266 21.44 6.67 -21.20
CA VAL A 266 21.82 7.99 -20.69
C VAL A 266 22.32 8.82 -21.86
N LEU A 267 21.53 9.80 -22.27
CA LEU A 267 21.93 10.79 -23.27
C LEU A 267 22.84 11.84 -22.59
N LYS A 268 23.88 12.28 -23.34
CA LYS A 268 24.81 13.31 -22.89
C LYS A 268 24.27 14.68 -23.20
#